data_d56c9f1bf1ce6dbcaf5fc3427a8d889c
#
_entry.id   d56c9f1bf1ce6dbcaf5fc3427a8d889c
#
_cell.length_a   1.000
_cell.length_b   1.000
_cell.length_c   1.000
_cell.angle_alpha   90.00
_cell.angle_beta   90.00
_cell.angle_gamma   90.00
#
_symmetry.space_group_name_H-M   'P 1'
#
loop_
_entity.id
_entity.type
_entity.pdbx_description
1 polymer ?
#
loop_
_entity_poly.entity_id
_entity_poly.type
_entity_poly.pdbx_seq_one_letter_code
_entity_poly.pdbx_strand_id
1 'polypeptide(L)'
;MDVIIAATKNANKIKEMDAIMSELGMHIISRDEAGVPDVEIVEDGETFEENSYKKAYEIMKLSGKKSIADDSGLEVDYLNGAPGVYSARFAGDDCNDKKNNKKLLSLLEDVPYKERRARFVSVITLVYPNGEKLVARGECDGHILMEPLGLNGFGYDPIFVPKGFQRTFAQLTAEEKNHISHR
;
A
#
# COMPACT_ATOMS: atom_id res chain seq x y z
N MET A 1 -0.77 -0.56 -26.56
CA MET A 1 -1.12 -0.60 -25.13
C MET A 1 0.06 -0.11 -24.32
N ASP A 2 -0.14 0.82 -23.43
CA ASP A 2 0.95 1.44 -22.67
C ASP A 2 1.28 0.58 -21.44
N VAL A 3 2.51 0.06 -21.38
CA VAL A 3 2.94 -0.88 -20.34
C VAL A 3 3.88 -0.19 -19.36
N ILE A 4 3.63 -0.37 -18.08
CA ILE A 4 4.40 0.20 -16.98
C ILE A 4 4.87 -0.94 -16.07
N ILE A 5 6.12 -0.91 -15.64
CA ILE A 5 6.67 -1.95 -14.78
C ILE A 5 6.43 -1.58 -13.30
N ALA A 6 5.80 -2.47 -12.55
CA ALA A 6 5.64 -2.31 -11.11
C ALA A 6 6.96 -2.59 -10.39
N ALA A 7 7.42 -1.66 -9.58
CA ALA A 7 8.62 -1.82 -8.77
C ALA A 7 8.40 -2.70 -7.52
N THR A 8 7.16 -2.94 -7.14
CA THR A 8 6.81 -3.81 -6.00
C THR A 8 6.81 -5.28 -6.40
N LYS A 9 7.11 -6.17 -5.45
CA LYS A 9 6.88 -7.62 -5.56
C LYS A 9 5.52 -8.05 -4.99
N ASN A 10 4.79 -7.13 -4.38
CA ASN A 10 3.49 -7.43 -3.77
C ASN A 10 2.40 -7.59 -4.85
N ALA A 11 2.01 -8.83 -5.11
CA ALA A 11 1.02 -9.16 -6.13
C ALA A 11 -0.35 -8.48 -5.89
N ASN A 12 -0.75 -8.28 -4.65
CA ASN A 12 -1.99 -7.61 -4.32
C ASN A 12 -1.95 -6.12 -4.72
N LYS A 13 -0.83 -5.45 -4.47
CA LYS A 13 -0.64 -4.05 -4.90
C LYS A 13 -0.63 -3.92 -6.42
N ILE A 14 0.06 -4.84 -7.11
CA ILE A 14 0.09 -4.87 -8.58
C ILE A 14 -1.32 -5.01 -9.13
N LYS A 15 -2.10 -5.95 -8.59
CA LYS A 15 -3.49 -6.20 -9.01
C LYS A 15 -4.38 -4.97 -8.82
N GLU A 16 -4.28 -4.30 -7.68
CA GLU A 16 -5.07 -3.08 -7.43
C GLU A 16 -4.66 -1.93 -8.35
N MET A 17 -3.36 -1.71 -8.55
CA MET A 17 -2.88 -0.68 -9.47
C MET A 17 -3.28 -0.97 -10.93
N ASP A 18 -3.14 -2.22 -11.38
CA ASP A 18 -3.51 -2.59 -12.75
C ASP A 18 -5.01 -2.41 -12.99
N ALA A 19 -5.86 -2.79 -12.03
CA ALA A 19 -7.30 -2.59 -12.12
C ALA A 19 -7.67 -1.10 -12.29
N ILE A 20 -6.99 -0.21 -11.58
CA ILE A 20 -7.22 1.25 -11.68
C ILE A 20 -6.66 1.80 -12.99
N MET A 21 -5.43 1.44 -13.35
CA MET A 21 -4.74 1.98 -14.52
C MET A 21 -5.29 1.45 -15.85
N SER A 22 -5.86 0.25 -15.85
CA SER A 22 -6.48 -0.34 -17.04
C SER A 22 -7.66 0.48 -17.56
N GLU A 23 -8.38 1.18 -16.68
CA GLU A 23 -9.45 2.12 -17.08
C GLU A 23 -8.91 3.29 -17.93
N LEU A 24 -7.62 3.60 -17.81
CA LEU A 24 -6.92 4.62 -18.58
C LEU A 24 -6.18 4.05 -19.81
N GLY A 25 -6.38 2.77 -20.12
CA GLY A 25 -5.70 2.10 -21.23
C GLY A 25 -4.23 1.77 -20.97
N MET A 26 -3.81 1.78 -19.70
CA MET A 26 -2.46 1.43 -19.25
C MET A 26 -2.46 0.08 -18.55
N HIS A 27 -1.38 -0.69 -18.70
CA HIS A 27 -1.20 -1.98 -18.05
C HIS A 27 0.01 -1.97 -17.13
N ILE A 28 -0.20 -2.49 -15.93
CA ILE A 28 0.88 -2.72 -14.97
C ILE A 28 1.32 -4.18 -15.06
N ILE A 29 2.60 -4.39 -15.31
CA ILE A 29 3.20 -5.73 -15.29
C ILE A 29 4.21 -5.85 -14.15
N SER A 30 4.43 -7.06 -13.69
CA SER A 30 5.43 -7.33 -12.65
C SER A 30 6.86 -7.18 -13.18
N ARG A 31 7.82 -7.07 -12.26
CA ARG A 31 9.25 -7.09 -12.57
C ARG A 31 9.66 -8.37 -13.28
N ASP A 32 9.10 -9.49 -12.85
CA ASP A 32 9.40 -10.81 -13.42
C ASP A 32 8.90 -10.94 -14.86
N GLU A 33 7.67 -10.51 -15.13
CA GLU A 33 7.12 -10.45 -16.50
C GLU A 33 7.91 -9.52 -17.41
N ALA A 34 8.48 -8.47 -16.85
CA ALA A 34 9.33 -7.52 -17.59
C ALA A 34 10.76 -8.01 -17.78
N GLY A 35 11.14 -9.14 -17.20
CA GLY A 35 12.50 -9.69 -17.25
C GLY A 35 13.52 -8.84 -16.48
N VAL A 36 13.10 -8.09 -15.49
CA VAL A 36 13.99 -7.29 -14.64
C VAL A 36 14.69 -8.23 -13.65
N PRO A 37 16.03 -8.10 -13.46
CA PRO A 37 16.74 -8.92 -12.49
C PRO A 37 16.16 -8.79 -11.08
N ASP A 38 16.15 -9.89 -10.34
CA ASP A 38 15.70 -9.90 -8.96
C ASP A 38 16.72 -9.20 -8.05
N VAL A 39 16.51 -7.92 -7.82
CA VAL A 39 17.33 -7.10 -6.93
C VAL A 39 16.53 -6.69 -5.71
N GLU A 40 17.19 -6.69 -4.57
CA GLU A 40 16.64 -6.11 -3.36
C GLU A 40 16.78 -4.59 -3.39
N ILE A 41 15.68 -3.89 -3.17
CA ILE A 41 15.66 -2.44 -3.05
C ILE A 41 15.42 -2.10 -1.58
N VAL A 42 16.42 -1.50 -0.96
CA VAL A 42 16.35 -1.13 0.47
C VAL A 42 15.40 0.05 0.66
N GLU A 43 14.35 -0.17 1.42
CA GLU A 43 13.36 0.86 1.77
C GLU A 43 13.75 1.51 3.11
N ASP A 44 14.76 2.36 3.06
CA ASP A 44 15.34 3.05 4.22
C ASP A 44 14.94 4.53 4.31
N GLY A 45 14.00 4.97 3.49
CA GLY A 45 13.43 6.32 3.53
C GLY A 45 12.58 6.53 4.79
N GLU A 46 12.52 7.77 5.24
CA GLU A 46 11.72 8.19 6.39
C GLU A 46 10.26 8.51 5.99
N THR A 47 9.99 8.67 4.70
CA THR A 47 8.67 9.00 4.16
C THR A 47 8.24 8.02 3.09
N PHE A 48 6.92 7.94 2.86
CA PHE A 48 6.36 7.16 1.76
C PHE A 48 6.84 7.67 0.40
N GLU A 49 6.99 8.98 0.26
CA GLU A 49 7.48 9.65 -0.95
C GLU A 49 8.91 9.20 -1.29
N GLU A 50 9.79 9.18 -0.33
CA GLU A 50 11.18 8.73 -0.50
C GLU A 50 11.26 7.27 -0.92
N ASN A 51 10.54 6.39 -0.23
CA ASN A 51 10.55 4.96 -0.53
C ASN A 51 9.92 4.65 -1.88
N SER A 52 8.80 5.29 -2.23
CA SER A 52 8.15 5.06 -3.52
C SER A 52 9.03 5.53 -4.68
N TYR A 53 9.65 6.70 -4.56
CA TYR A 53 10.57 7.20 -5.57
C TYR A 53 11.78 6.28 -5.74
N LYS A 54 12.42 5.87 -4.66
CA LYS A 54 13.59 5.00 -4.68
C LYS A 54 13.29 3.69 -5.41
N LYS A 55 12.16 3.06 -5.09
CA LYS A 55 11.74 1.82 -5.76
C LYS A 55 11.51 2.01 -7.26
N ALA A 56 10.74 3.02 -7.64
CA ALA A 56 10.44 3.29 -9.05
C ALA A 56 11.70 3.64 -9.84
N TYR A 57 12.57 4.45 -9.28
CA TYR A 57 13.82 4.89 -9.92
C TYR A 57 14.77 3.71 -10.18
N GLU A 58 14.98 2.82 -9.21
CA GLU A 58 15.86 1.67 -9.37
C GLU A 58 15.36 0.71 -10.46
N ILE A 59 14.06 0.44 -10.52
CA ILE A 59 13.50 -0.42 -11.56
C ILE A 59 13.53 0.26 -12.94
N MET A 60 13.30 1.55 -13.01
CA MET A 60 13.47 2.31 -14.25
C MET A 60 14.92 2.22 -14.76
N LYS A 61 15.91 2.38 -13.88
CA LYS A 61 17.33 2.26 -14.22
C LYS A 61 17.67 0.88 -14.78
N LEU A 62 17.18 -0.17 -14.13
CA LEU A 62 17.49 -1.55 -14.52
C LEU A 62 16.79 -1.95 -15.83
N SER A 63 15.58 -1.47 -16.05
CA SER A 63 14.76 -1.87 -17.20
C SER A 63 14.91 -0.96 -18.41
N GLY A 64 15.34 0.29 -18.22
CA GLY A 64 15.29 1.33 -19.25
C GLY A 64 13.87 1.74 -19.65
N LYS A 65 12.86 1.35 -18.86
CA LYS A 65 11.44 1.61 -19.14
C LYS A 65 10.80 2.35 -17.98
N LYS A 66 9.63 2.96 -18.24
CA LYS A 66 8.89 3.61 -17.17
C LYS A 66 8.47 2.62 -16.09
N SER A 67 8.61 3.03 -14.86
CA SER A 67 8.33 2.23 -13.69
C SER A 67 7.43 2.96 -12.71
N ILE A 68 6.54 2.23 -12.08
CA ILE A 68 5.63 2.74 -11.05
C ILE A 68 5.88 2.03 -9.72
N ALA A 69 5.88 2.78 -8.65
CA ALA A 69 5.96 2.23 -7.31
C ALA A 69 4.84 2.76 -6.44
N ASP A 70 4.39 1.91 -5.55
CA ASP A 70 3.51 2.23 -4.44
C ASP A 70 4.29 2.06 -3.14
N ASP A 71 4.33 3.10 -2.32
CA ASP A 71 4.67 2.94 -0.91
C ASP A 71 3.48 3.37 -0.08
N SER A 72 2.99 2.47 0.76
CA SER A 72 1.74 2.63 1.47
C SER A 72 1.81 2.05 2.87
N GLY A 73 0.96 2.55 3.73
CA GLY A 73 0.89 2.08 5.10
C GLY A 73 -0.31 2.63 5.85
N LEU A 74 -0.44 2.14 7.06
CA LEU A 74 -1.47 2.56 8.01
C LEU A 74 -0.86 3.49 9.04
N GLU A 75 -1.49 4.63 9.26
CA GLU A 75 -1.14 5.55 10.33
C GLU A 75 -2.27 5.58 11.35
N VAL A 76 -1.95 5.32 12.62
CA VAL A 76 -2.91 5.32 13.73
C VAL A 76 -2.64 6.49 14.65
N ASP A 77 -3.62 7.38 14.83
CA ASP A 77 -3.46 8.62 15.59
C ASP A 77 -3.02 8.36 17.03
N TYR A 78 -3.64 7.40 17.71
CA TYR A 78 -3.29 7.04 19.09
C TYR A 78 -1.83 6.59 19.24
N LEU A 79 -1.23 6.06 18.19
CA LEU A 79 0.16 5.59 18.15
C LEU A 79 1.10 6.62 17.50
N ASN A 80 0.70 7.88 17.45
CA ASN A 80 1.48 8.97 16.85
C ASN A 80 1.90 8.70 15.40
N GLY A 81 1.01 8.06 14.62
CA GLY A 81 1.23 7.74 13.22
C GLY A 81 1.85 6.36 12.96
N ALA A 82 2.23 5.61 14.00
CA ALA A 82 2.67 4.23 13.80
C ALA A 82 1.50 3.35 13.33
N PRO A 83 1.75 2.27 12.58
CA PRO A 83 3.04 1.78 12.05
C PRO A 83 3.68 2.61 10.92
N GLY A 84 2.94 3.44 10.18
CA GLY A 84 3.47 4.33 9.15
C GLY A 84 4.27 3.59 8.07
N VAL A 85 5.48 4.05 7.77
CA VAL A 85 6.37 3.43 6.77
C VAL A 85 6.81 2.00 7.14
N TYR A 86 6.64 1.60 8.39
CA TYR A 86 6.96 0.26 8.89
C TYR A 86 5.77 -0.71 8.85
N SER A 87 4.67 -0.32 8.21
CA SER A 87 3.41 -1.09 8.23
C SER A 87 3.57 -2.55 7.83
N ALA A 88 4.30 -2.84 6.76
CA ALA A 88 4.49 -4.22 6.29
C ALA A 88 5.27 -5.09 7.28
N ARG A 89 6.25 -4.53 7.99
CA ARG A 89 7.14 -5.21 8.93
C ARG A 89 6.92 -4.84 10.38
N PHE A 90 5.72 -4.40 10.73
CA PHE A 90 5.40 -3.90 12.08
C PHE A 90 5.64 -4.94 13.18
N ALA A 91 5.34 -6.20 12.92
CA ALA A 91 5.56 -7.31 13.86
C ALA A 91 6.80 -8.17 13.53
N GLY A 92 7.59 -7.79 12.53
CA GLY A 92 8.81 -8.49 12.13
C GLY A 92 9.07 -8.47 10.64
N ASP A 93 10.28 -8.86 10.25
CA ASP A 93 10.76 -8.82 8.85
C ASP A 93 10.09 -9.88 7.95
N ASP A 94 9.37 -10.83 8.54
CA ASP A 94 8.59 -11.83 7.78
C ASP A 94 7.32 -11.25 7.12
N CYS A 95 7.04 -9.98 7.35
CA CYS A 95 5.91 -9.24 6.74
C CYS A 95 4.57 -9.99 6.86
N ASN A 96 4.31 -10.59 8.03
CA ASN A 96 3.14 -11.40 8.26
C ASN A 96 1.93 -10.55 8.67
N ASP A 97 0.91 -10.51 7.82
CA ASP A 97 -0.27 -9.67 8.04
C ASP A 97 -0.99 -10.00 9.36
N LYS A 98 -1.14 -11.29 9.69
CA LYS A 98 -1.80 -11.72 10.93
C LYS A 98 -1.04 -11.27 12.17
N LYS A 99 0.28 -11.38 12.15
CA LYS A 99 1.14 -10.89 13.25
C LYS A 99 1.08 -9.38 13.38
N ASN A 100 1.09 -8.66 12.25
CA ASN A 100 0.98 -7.21 12.23
C ASN A 100 -0.37 -6.75 12.82
N ASN A 101 -1.46 -7.36 12.40
CA ASN A 101 -2.80 -7.07 12.93
C ASN A 101 -2.90 -7.36 14.42
N LYS A 102 -2.38 -8.51 14.85
CA LYS A 102 -2.37 -8.90 16.27
C LYS A 102 -1.59 -7.90 17.13
N LYS A 103 -0.41 -7.49 16.66
CA LYS A 103 0.39 -6.49 17.38
C LYS A 103 -0.36 -5.15 17.49
N LEU A 104 -0.95 -4.68 16.41
CA LEU A 104 -1.69 -3.43 16.41
C LEU A 104 -2.88 -3.49 17.37
N LEU A 105 -3.67 -4.56 17.33
CA LEU A 105 -4.81 -4.73 18.22
C LEU A 105 -4.39 -4.80 19.69
N SER A 106 -3.26 -5.45 20.01
CA SER A 106 -2.69 -5.46 21.36
C SER A 106 -2.36 -4.05 21.86
N LEU A 107 -1.77 -3.22 21.02
CA LEU A 107 -1.41 -1.84 21.38
C LEU A 107 -2.63 -0.95 21.60
N LEU A 108 -3.78 -1.34 21.05
CA LEU A 108 -5.04 -0.59 21.15
C LEU A 108 -6.06 -1.24 22.11
N GLU A 109 -5.68 -2.27 22.85
CA GLU A 109 -6.58 -3.11 23.66
C GLU A 109 -7.51 -2.28 24.57
N ASP A 110 -6.98 -1.29 25.26
CA ASP A 110 -7.74 -0.45 26.20
C ASP A 110 -8.21 0.88 25.58
N VAL A 111 -8.05 1.06 24.28
CA VAL A 111 -8.40 2.29 23.59
C VAL A 111 -9.85 2.25 23.10
N PRO A 112 -10.73 3.20 23.50
CA PRO A 112 -12.10 3.27 23.02
C PRO A 112 -12.17 3.44 21.50
N TYR A 113 -13.21 2.89 20.87
CA TYR A 113 -13.37 2.92 19.41
C TYR A 113 -13.24 4.33 18.81
N LYS A 114 -13.84 5.35 19.44
CA LYS A 114 -13.78 6.73 18.98
C LYS A 114 -12.36 7.32 18.92
N GLU A 115 -11.43 6.75 19.68
CA GLU A 115 -10.03 7.17 19.72
C GLU A 115 -9.12 6.30 18.85
N ARG A 116 -9.68 5.33 18.13
CA ARG A 116 -8.97 4.44 17.22
C ARG A 116 -8.93 4.97 15.79
N ARG A 117 -8.89 6.29 15.64
CA ARG A 117 -8.79 6.88 14.30
C ARG A 117 -7.49 6.52 13.63
N ALA A 118 -7.62 6.20 12.35
CA ALA A 118 -6.50 5.80 11.53
C ALA A 118 -6.73 6.26 10.09
N ARG A 119 -5.70 6.17 9.28
CA ARG A 119 -5.81 6.36 7.83
C ARG A 119 -4.84 5.45 7.10
N PHE A 120 -5.27 4.94 5.99
CA PHE A 120 -4.35 4.40 5.00
C PHE A 120 -3.78 5.53 4.16
N VAL A 121 -2.50 5.43 3.87
CA VAL A 121 -1.78 6.34 2.98
C VAL A 121 -1.17 5.53 1.85
N SER A 122 -1.25 6.04 0.63
CA SER A 122 -0.52 5.51 -0.52
C SER A 122 0.17 6.65 -1.24
N VAL A 123 1.44 6.50 -1.51
CA VAL A 123 2.19 7.38 -2.40
C VAL A 123 2.61 6.59 -3.62
N ILE A 124 2.12 7.02 -4.78
CA ILE A 124 2.45 6.43 -6.07
C ILE A 124 3.47 7.34 -6.76
N THR A 125 4.57 6.76 -7.19
CA THR A 125 5.58 7.46 -8.00
C THR A 125 5.75 6.74 -9.32
N LEU A 126 5.58 7.47 -10.42
CA LEU A 126 5.88 7.02 -11.78
C LEU A 126 7.14 7.73 -12.26
N VAL A 127 8.13 6.96 -12.68
CA VAL A 127 9.41 7.49 -13.19
C VAL A 127 9.58 7.09 -14.66
N TYR A 128 9.92 8.07 -15.47
CA TYR A 128 10.19 7.89 -16.89
C TYR A 128 11.69 7.76 -17.17
N PRO A 129 12.09 7.11 -18.28
CA PRO A 129 13.51 6.96 -18.64
C PRO A 129 14.26 8.28 -18.84
N ASN A 130 13.56 9.35 -19.18
CA ASN A 130 14.14 10.70 -19.33
C ASN A 130 14.39 11.42 -17.99
N GLY A 131 14.07 10.77 -16.86
CA GLY A 131 14.22 11.33 -15.52
C GLY A 131 13.01 12.11 -15.00
N GLU A 132 11.99 12.31 -15.81
CA GLU A 132 10.73 12.91 -15.34
C GLU A 132 10.03 11.96 -14.36
N LYS A 133 9.31 12.54 -13.40
CA LYS A 133 8.52 11.77 -12.44
C LYS A 133 7.17 12.43 -12.19
N LEU A 134 6.19 11.60 -11.89
CA LEU A 134 4.89 12.01 -11.35
C LEU A 134 4.72 11.38 -9.97
N VAL A 135 4.24 12.15 -9.03
CA VAL A 135 3.98 11.68 -7.66
C VAL A 135 2.56 12.03 -7.28
N ALA A 136 1.84 11.05 -6.76
CA ALA A 136 0.48 11.23 -6.24
C ALA A 136 0.38 10.64 -4.85
N ARG A 137 -0.31 11.34 -3.94
CA ARG A 137 -0.60 10.87 -2.59
C ARG A 137 -2.09 10.73 -2.41
N GLY A 138 -2.54 9.56 -1.96
CA GLY A 138 -3.93 9.29 -1.60
C GLY A 138 -4.04 8.88 -0.14
N GLU A 139 -5.13 9.24 0.50
CA GLU A 139 -5.43 8.89 1.89
C GLU A 139 -6.87 8.40 2.00
N CYS A 140 -7.11 7.48 2.93
CA CYS A 140 -8.44 7.00 3.28
C CYS A 140 -8.56 6.97 4.80
N ASP A 141 -9.36 7.88 5.35
CA ASP A 141 -9.61 7.95 6.78
C ASP A 141 -10.57 6.85 7.25
N GLY A 142 -10.43 6.45 8.49
CA GLY A 142 -11.27 5.44 9.10
C GLY A 142 -10.93 5.17 10.56
N HIS A 143 -11.34 4.00 11.04
CA HIS A 143 -11.13 3.54 12.40
C HIS A 143 -10.67 2.08 12.45
N ILE A 144 -9.92 1.74 13.48
CA ILE A 144 -9.49 0.37 13.75
C ILE A 144 -10.52 -0.33 14.64
N LEU A 145 -10.98 -1.51 14.21
CA LEU A 145 -11.88 -2.37 14.97
C LEU A 145 -11.20 -3.00 16.18
N MET A 146 -12.02 -3.64 17.04
CA MET A 146 -11.54 -4.44 18.17
C MET A 146 -11.04 -5.82 17.73
N GLU A 147 -11.56 -6.36 16.63
CA GLU A 147 -11.23 -7.69 16.11
C GLU A 147 -11.37 -7.73 14.58
N PRO A 148 -10.66 -8.64 13.89
CA PRO A 148 -10.73 -8.73 12.44
C PRO A 148 -12.11 -9.20 11.95
N LEU A 149 -12.57 -8.60 10.84
CA LEU A 149 -13.76 -8.99 10.10
C LEU A 149 -13.49 -8.98 8.61
N GLY A 150 -13.92 -10.03 7.92
CA GLY A 150 -13.80 -10.15 6.47
C GLY A 150 -12.59 -10.96 6.02
N LEU A 151 -12.62 -11.40 4.77
CA LEU A 151 -11.62 -12.31 4.20
C LEU A 151 -10.97 -11.77 2.93
N ASN A 152 -11.47 -10.65 2.40
CA ASN A 152 -10.94 -10.04 1.18
C ASN A 152 -9.74 -9.15 1.48
N GLY A 153 -9.05 -8.74 0.44
CA GLY A 153 -7.93 -7.82 0.54
C GLY A 153 -6.69 -8.42 1.21
N PHE A 154 -5.91 -7.58 1.85
CA PHE A 154 -4.62 -7.94 2.48
C PHE A 154 -4.22 -6.92 3.55
N GLY A 155 -3.10 -7.14 4.22
CA GLY A 155 -2.57 -6.22 5.22
C GLY A 155 -3.52 -6.01 6.40
N TYR A 156 -3.79 -4.76 6.71
CA TYR A 156 -4.67 -4.35 7.81
C TYR A 156 -6.16 -4.24 7.39
N ASP A 157 -6.52 -4.64 6.18
CA ASP A 157 -7.89 -4.54 5.67
C ASP A 157 -8.95 -5.14 6.61
N PRO A 158 -8.70 -6.29 7.29
CA PRO A 158 -9.70 -6.87 8.18
C PRO A 158 -10.02 -6.07 9.44
N ILE A 159 -9.19 -5.11 9.82
CA ILE A 159 -9.38 -4.32 11.04
C ILE A 159 -9.63 -2.83 10.78
N PHE A 160 -9.72 -2.43 9.52
CA PHE A 160 -9.92 -1.03 9.13
C PHE A 160 -11.31 -0.81 8.53
N VAL A 161 -12.09 0.08 9.15
CA VAL A 161 -13.39 0.53 8.65
C VAL A 161 -13.22 1.94 8.06
N PRO A 162 -13.40 2.11 6.74
CA PRO A 162 -13.30 3.43 6.13
C PRO A 162 -14.42 4.36 6.60
N LYS A 163 -14.13 5.64 6.67
CA LYS A 163 -15.08 6.67 7.09
C LYS A 163 -16.34 6.60 6.24
N GLY A 164 -17.50 6.64 6.90
CA GLY A 164 -18.80 6.58 6.23
C GLY A 164 -19.29 5.16 5.93
N PHE A 165 -18.52 4.15 6.27
CA PHE A 165 -18.88 2.73 6.11
C PHE A 165 -19.04 2.04 7.46
N GLN A 166 -19.75 0.91 7.46
CA GLN A 166 -19.88 0.03 8.62
C GLN A 166 -19.19 -1.33 8.40
N ARG A 167 -18.57 -1.51 7.24
CA ARG A 167 -17.82 -2.71 6.85
C ARG A 167 -16.34 -2.40 6.74
N THR A 168 -15.49 -3.38 7.07
CA THR A 168 -14.05 -3.27 6.86
C THR A 168 -13.70 -3.35 5.37
N PHE A 169 -12.50 -2.92 5.00
CA PHE A 169 -11.98 -3.15 3.65
C PHE A 169 -12.00 -4.63 3.26
N ALA A 170 -11.79 -5.55 4.21
CA ALA A 170 -11.86 -6.98 3.96
C ALA A 170 -13.28 -7.53 3.78
N GLN A 171 -14.30 -6.76 4.11
CA GLN A 171 -15.70 -7.06 3.88
C GLN A 171 -16.26 -6.45 2.58
N LEU A 172 -15.47 -5.60 1.93
CA LEU A 172 -15.79 -5.00 0.63
C LEU A 172 -15.31 -5.90 -0.51
N THR A 173 -15.95 -5.77 -1.68
CA THR A 173 -15.40 -6.32 -2.91
C THR A 173 -14.16 -5.54 -3.34
N ALA A 174 -13.32 -6.11 -4.21
CA ALA A 174 -12.18 -5.40 -4.77
C ALA A 174 -12.60 -4.12 -5.49
N GLU A 175 -13.70 -4.14 -6.23
CA GLU A 175 -14.26 -2.98 -6.91
C GLU A 175 -14.71 -1.89 -5.93
N GLU A 176 -15.46 -2.26 -4.89
CA GLU A 176 -15.88 -1.32 -3.84
C GLU A 176 -14.67 -0.68 -3.15
N LYS A 177 -13.66 -1.48 -2.78
CA LYS A 177 -12.44 -0.98 -2.16
C LYS A 177 -11.67 -0.04 -3.09
N ASN A 178 -11.44 -0.41 -4.36
CA ASN A 178 -10.72 0.43 -5.31
C ASN A 178 -11.38 1.78 -5.54
N HIS A 179 -12.70 1.86 -5.40
CA HIS A 179 -13.45 3.10 -5.59
C HIS A 179 -13.20 4.15 -4.51
N ILE A 180 -12.83 3.74 -3.30
CA ILE A 180 -12.71 4.60 -2.12
C ILE A 180 -11.34 4.54 -1.45
N SER A 181 -10.49 3.57 -1.80
CA SER A 181 -9.23 3.34 -1.10
C SER A 181 -8.19 4.44 -1.37
N HIS A 182 -7.18 4.46 -0.51
CA HIS A 182 -6.01 5.32 -0.61
C HIS A 182 -5.24 5.17 -1.94
N ARG A 183 -5.23 3.96 -2.54
CA ARG A 183 -4.53 3.65 -3.81
C ARG A 183 -5.30 4.12 -5.01
#